data_1eb11ba768021d077ec670834b83d98e
#
_entry.id   1eb11ba768021d077ec670834b83d98e
#
_cell.length_a   1.000
_cell.length_b   1.000
_cell.length_c   1.000
_cell.angle_alpha   90.00
_cell.angle_beta   90.00
_cell.angle_gamma   90.00
#
_symmetry.space_group_name_H-M   'P 1'
#
loop_
_entity.id
_entity.type
_entity.pdbx_description
1 polymer ?
#
loop_
_entity_poly.entity_id
_entity_poly.type
_entity_poly.pdbx_seq_one_letter_code
_entity_poly.pdbx_strand_id
1 'polypeptide(L)'
;MSRFLGPLWKPSRVCFEHAPPRDPSTHKRFFGCRVEFNHDFNGIVFASKDLDSPISMSDAMLVRYAHRYVDSVVRHRDASPGEKVRELIRLWLPSGTCSADKVARGLGVDRRSVHRYLSQGGESFSSVMNEVRAELAPRLLNSRRPLSEIAELVGFSGSAAFSRWFKQTFGRSPTQWRDSSLPGDR
;
A
#
# COMPACT_ATOMS: atom_id res chain seq x y z
N MET A 1 16.14 1.39 -7.31
CA MET A 1 17.06 2.55 -7.24
C MET A 1 17.58 2.95 -8.62
N SER A 2 18.20 2.06 -9.41
CA SER A 2 18.68 2.41 -10.78
C SER A 2 17.58 2.91 -11.74
N ARG A 3 16.32 2.52 -11.55
CA ARG A 3 15.17 3.11 -12.29
C ARG A 3 14.88 4.58 -11.95
N PHE A 4 15.28 5.03 -10.75
CA PHE A 4 15.01 6.40 -10.26
C PHE A 4 16.20 7.31 -10.43
N LEU A 5 17.42 6.79 -10.22
CA LEU A 5 18.67 7.55 -10.24
C LEU A 5 19.43 7.40 -11.58
N GLY A 6 18.85 6.65 -12.52
CA GLY A 6 19.41 6.41 -13.83
C GLY A 6 20.13 5.06 -13.97
N PRO A 7 20.31 4.57 -15.21
CA PRO A 7 20.83 3.23 -15.49
C PRO A 7 22.32 3.05 -15.09
N LEU A 8 23.05 4.14 -14.94
CA LEU A 8 24.47 4.13 -14.53
C LEU A 8 24.67 4.19 -13.03
N TRP A 9 23.61 4.44 -12.24
CA TRP A 9 23.72 4.50 -10.80
C TRP A 9 24.00 3.12 -10.21
N LYS A 10 24.98 3.09 -9.28
CA LYS A 10 25.35 1.90 -8.51
C LYS A 10 25.52 2.26 -7.05
N PRO A 11 25.13 1.40 -6.12
CA PRO A 11 25.42 1.59 -4.72
C PRO A 11 26.94 1.47 -4.46
N SER A 12 27.41 2.08 -3.38
CA SER A 12 28.81 1.94 -2.94
C SER A 12 29.12 0.51 -2.50
N ARG A 13 28.17 -0.12 -1.79
CA ARG A 13 28.25 -1.51 -1.35
C ARG A 13 26.87 -2.04 -0.95
N VAL A 14 26.78 -3.36 -0.91
CA VAL A 14 25.63 -4.10 -0.36
C VAL A 14 26.12 -4.99 0.76
N CYS A 15 25.44 -4.95 1.90
CA CYS A 15 25.78 -5.69 3.11
C CYS A 15 24.72 -6.75 3.40
N PHE A 16 25.17 -7.93 3.84
CA PHE A 16 24.35 -9.04 4.29
C PHE A 16 24.83 -9.55 5.65
N GLU A 17 23.89 -9.81 6.55
CA GLU A 17 24.19 -10.40 7.88
C GLU A 17 24.62 -11.86 7.77
N HIS A 18 24.11 -12.59 6.79
CA HIS A 18 24.45 -14.00 6.63
C HIS A 18 25.87 -14.22 6.08
N ALA A 19 26.39 -15.43 6.28
CA ALA A 19 27.66 -15.85 5.75
C ALA A 19 27.66 -15.91 4.21
N PRO A 20 28.82 -15.72 3.56
CA PRO A 20 28.91 -15.79 2.10
C PRO A 20 28.52 -17.18 1.60
N PRO A 21 27.77 -17.27 0.47
CA PRO A 21 27.53 -18.53 -0.19
C PRO A 21 28.84 -19.11 -0.76
N ARG A 22 28.85 -20.39 -1.11
CA ARG A 22 30.02 -21.04 -1.73
C ARG A 22 30.54 -20.31 -2.97
N ASP A 23 29.62 -19.73 -3.74
CA ASP A 23 29.95 -18.89 -4.89
C ASP A 23 29.20 -17.54 -4.80
N PRO A 24 29.88 -16.44 -4.44
CA PRO A 24 29.29 -15.11 -4.37
C PRO A 24 29.23 -14.38 -5.73
N SER A 25 29.64 -15.00 -6.83
CA SER A 25 29.72 -14.39 -8.15
C SER A 25 28.37 -13.83 -8.63
N THR A 26 27.28 -14.55 -8.35
CA THR A 26 25.91 -14.12 -8.67
C THR A 26 25.55 -12.83 -7.98
N HIS A 27 25.88 -12.67 -6.69
CA HIS A 27 25.63 -11.44 -5.94
C HIS A 27 26.42 -10.27 -6.52
N LYS A 28 27.72 -10.47 -6.76
CA LYS A 28 28.58 -9.42 -7.35
C LYS A 28 28.10 -8.98 -8.73
N ARG A 29 27.69 -9.94 -9.57
CA ARG A 29 27.17 -9.65 -10.92
C ARG A 29 25.82 -8.93 -10.87
N PHE A 30 24.92 -9.33 -9.95
CA PHE A 30 23.59 -8.74 -9.81
C PHE A 30 23.64 -7.30 -9.30
N PHE A 31 24.40 -7.05 -8.24
CA PHE A 31 24.48 -5.73 -7.63
C PHE A 31 25.49 -4.80 -8.34
N GLY A 32 26.44 -5.34 -9.04
CA GLY A 32 27.46 -4.56 -9.79
C GLY A 32 28.35 -3.66 -8.92
N CYS A 33 28.45 -3.96 -7.63
CA CYS A 33 29.21 -3.22 -6.63
C CYS A 33 29.85 -4.18 -5.62
N ARG A 34 30.54 -3.61 -4.61
CA ARG A 34 31.11 -4.38 -3.50
C ARG A 34 29.99 -5.02 -2.69
N VAL A 35 30.09 -6.34 -2.45
CA VAL A 35 29.16 -7.11 -1.62
C VAL A 35 29.93 -7.60 -0.39
N GLU A 36 29.41 -7.30 0.80
CA GLU A 36 29.96 -7.69 2.10
C GLU A 36 29.01 -8.66 2.78
N PHE A 37 29.52 -9.72 3.35
CA PHE A 37 28.79 -10.72 4.14
C PHE A 37 29.27 -10.69 5.58
N ASN A 38 28.51 -11.34 6.50
CA ASN A 38 28.76 -11.29 7.95
C ASN A 38 28.79 -9.84 8.48
N HIS A 39 27.91 -9.00 7.97
CA HIS A 39 27.78 -7.61 8.39
C HIS A 39 26.72 -7.46 9.50
N ASP A 40 26.75 -6.36 10.23
CA ASP A 40 25.82 -6.08 11.34
C ASP A 40 24.38 -5.78 10.87
N PHE A 41 24.17 -5.60 9.57
CA PHE A 41 22.86 -5.32 8.99
C PHE A 41 22.74 -5.79 7.53
N ASN A 42 21.50 -6.03 7.09
CA ASN A 42 21.16 -6.21 5.68
C ASN A 42 20.82 -4.86 5.07
N GLY A 43 21.56 -4.41 4.04
CA GLY A 43 21.28 -3.10 3.47
C GLY A 43 22.11 -2.73 2.25
N ILE A 44 21.74 -1.58 1.68
CA ILE A 44 22.41 -0.96 0.53
C ILE A 44 23.01 0.36 1.01
N VAL A 45 24.32 0.53 0.85
CA VAL A 45 25.03 1.75 1.21
C VAL A 45 25.29 2.56 -0.04
N PHE A 46 24.96 3.84 -0.01
CA PHE A 46 25.15 4.80 -1.11
C PHE A 46 25.46 6.20 -0.54
N ALA A 47 25.88 7.13 -1.38
CA ALA A 47 26.24 8.46 -0.93
C ALA A 47 24.99 9.29 -0.60
N SER A 48 25.04 10.09 0.49
CA SER A 48 23.91 10.95 0.90
C SER A 48 23.46 11.90 -0.22
N LYS A 49 24.37 12.40 -1.04
CA LYS A 49 24.07 13.24 -2.21
C LYS A 49 23.14 12.58 -3.23
N ASP A 50 23.08 11.25 -3.25
CA ASP A 50 22.19 10.51 -4.16
C ASP A 50 20.72 10.65 -3.74
N LEU A 51 20.45 10.99 -2.46
CA LEU A 51 19.11 11.29 -1.95
C LEU A 51 18.58 12.64 -2.45
N ASP A 52 19.47 13.57 -2.75
CA ASP A 52 19.12 14.91 -3.23
C ASP A 52 18.98 14.97 -4.75
N SER A 53 19.26 13.85 -5.42
CA SER A 53 19.19 13.79 -6.89
C SER A 53 17.73 13.89 -7.35
N PRO A 54 17.42 14.78 -8.33
CA PRO A 54 16.06 14.91 -8.86
C PRO A 54 15.63 13.59 -9.54
N ILE A 55 14.51 13.06 -9.11
CA ILE A 55 13.91 11.86 -9.70
C ILE A 55 13.26 12.27 -11.02
N SER A 56 13.79 11.81 -12.15
CA SER A 56 13.32 12.16 -13.51
C SER A 56 11.91 11.63 -13.85
N MET A 57 11.32 10.81 -12.98
CA MET A 57 9.94 10.33 -13.04
C MET A 57 9.27 10.51 -11.67
N SER A 58 9.07 11.76 -11.27
CA SER A 58 8.22 12.04 -10.09
C SER A 58 6.76 11.92 -10.46
N ASP A 59 6.23 10.70 -10.52
CA ASP A 59 4.81 10.51 -10.32
C ASP A 59 4.52 10.87 -8.85
N ALA A 60 3.92 12.06 -8.65
CA ALA A 60 3.56 12.54 -7.31
C ALA A 60 2.62 11.57 -6.57
N MET A 61 1.93 10.68 -7.30
CA MET A 61 1.19 9.57 -6.73
C MET A 61 2.11 8.48 -6.19
N LEU A 62 3.18 8.13 -6.89
CA LEU A 62 4.13 7.11 -6.46
C LEU A 62 4.91 7.56 -5.21
N VAL A 63 5.31 8.83 -5.15
CA VAL A 63 5.96 9.44 -3.98
C VAL A 63 5.02 9.42 -2.77
N ARG A 64 3.76 9.82 -2.92
CA ARG A 64 2.75 9.71 -1.86
C ARG A 64 2.48 8.27 -1.43
N TYR A 65 2.51 7.34 -2.37
CA TYR A 65 2.35 5.92 -2.10
C TYR A 65 3.54 5.36 -1.31
N ALA A 66 4.77 5.71 -1.71
CA ALA A 66 5.99 5.31 -1.02
C ALA A 66 6.07 5.91 0.40
N HIS A 67 5.73 7.19 0.60
CA HIS A 67 5.65 7.80 1.94
C HIS A 67 4.62 7.10 2.83
N ARG A 68 3.42 6.82 2.32
CA ARG A 68 2.40 6.07 3.07
C ARG A 68 2.87 4.66 3.44
N TYR A 69 3.59 4.00 2.54
CA TYR A 69 4.13 2.67 2.80
C TYR A 69 5.21 2.71 3.87
N VAL A 70 6.15 3.65 3.80
CA VAL A 70 7.21 3.83 4.82
C VAL A 70 6.60 4.22 6.15
N ASP A 71 5.65 5.16 6.19
CA ASP A 71 4.94 5.55 7.40
C ASP A 71 4.15 4.37 8.00
N SER A 72 3.59 3.51 7.17
CA SER A 72 2.91 2.30 7.63
C SER A 72 3.89 1.31 8.26
N VAL A 73 5.04 1.08 7.65
CA VAL A 73 6.07 0.16 8.15
C VAL A 73 6.71 0.67 9.44
N VAL A 74 7.00 1.97 9.53
CA VAL A 74 7.65 2.59 10.71
C VAL A 74 6.69 2.65 11.91
N ARG A 75 5.41 2.98 11.69
CA ARG A 75 4.40 3.00 12.78
C ARG A 75 4.04 1.61 13.32
N HIS A 76 4.39 0.54 12.60
CA HIS A 76 3.88 -0.81 12.87
C HIS A 76 4.87 -1.73 13.58
N ARG A 77 6.00 -1.22 14.10
CA ARG A 77 6.89 -2.05 14.91
C ARG A 77 6.15 -2.64 16.13
N ASP A 78 5.21 -1.87 16.72
CA ASP A 78 4.43 -2.24 17.91
C ASP A 78 2.93 -2.44 17.63
N ALA A 79 2.48 -2.38 16.37
CA ALA A 79 1.08 -2.53 16.03
C ALA A 79 0.57 -3.96 16.29
N SER A 80 -0.62 -4.05 16.87
CA SER A 80 -1.29 -5.33 17.05
C SER A 80 -1.52 -6.07 15.72
N PRO A 81 -1.65 -7.40 15.74
CA PRO A 81 -1.92 -8.16 14.51
C PRO A 81 -3.19 -7.69 13.76
N GLY A 82 -4.23 -7.24 14.50
CA GLY A 82 -5.46 -6.69 13.92
C GLY A 82 -5.21 -5.36 13.20
N GLU A 83 -4.39 -4.47 13.76
CA GLU A 83 -4.00 -3.21 13.12
C GLU A 83 -3.20 -3.44 11.83
N LYS A 84 -2.31 -4.44 11.81
CA LYS A 84 -1.59 -4.83 10.59
C LYS A 84 -2.53 -5.32 9.49
N VAL A 85 -3.57 -6.09 9.85
CA VAL A 85 -4.62 -6.50 8.90
C VAL A 85 -5.37 -5.27 8.36
N ARG A 86 -5.79 -4.36 9.22
CA ARG A 86 -6.52 -3.13 8.86
C ARG A 86 -5.72 -2.27 7.88
N GLU A 87 -4.43 -2.12 8.14
CA GLU A 87 -3.54 -1.33 7.28
C GLU A 87 -3.36 -1.96 5.89
N LEU A 88 -3.20 -3.28 5.80
CA LEU A 88 -3.14 -3.94 4.50
C LEU A 88 -4.45 -3.83 3.72
N ILE A 89 -5.59 -3.81 4.42
CA ILE A 89 -6.89 -3.54 3.78
C ILE A 89 -6.90 -2.11 3.21
N ARG A 90 -6.48 -1.10 3.99
CA ARG A 90 -6.38 0.30 3.50
C ARG A 90 -5.46 0.44 2.30
N LEU A 91 -4.35 -0.27 2.32
CA LEU A 91 -3.35 -0.23 1.25
C LEU A 91 -3.86 -0.88 -0.05
N TRP A 92 -4.53 -2.03 0.06
CA TRP A 92 -4.88 -2.84 -1.12
C TRP A 92 -6.31 -2.65 -1.62
N LEU A 93 -7.19 -2.06 -0.83
CA LEU A 93 -8.56 -1.81 -1.26
C LEU A 93 -8.63 -0.94 -2.53
N PRO A 94 -7.86 0.19 -2.63
CA PRO A 94 -7.90 1.03 -3.83
C PRO A 94 -7.36 0.35 -5.09
N SER A 95 -6.65 -0.77 -4.97
CA SER A 95 -6.21 -1.57 -6.13
C SER A 95 -7.29 -2.52 -6.66
N GLY A 96 -8.48 -2.54 -6.05
CA GLY A 96 -9.58 -3.44 -6.43
C GLY A 96 -9.32 -4.93 -6.15
N THR A 97 -8.19 -5.28 -5.54
CA THR A 97 -7.74 -6.67 -5.37
C THR A 97 -7.65 -7.12 -3.92
N CYS A 98 -8.25 -6.37 -2.97
CA CYS A 98 -8.19 -6.71 -1.55
C CYS A 98 -9.07 -7.92 -1.23
N SER A 99 -8.47 -8.94 -0.60
CA SER A 99 -9.18 -10.12 -0.10
C SER A 99 -8.48 -10.65 1.15
N ALA A 100 -9.20 -11.42 1.98
CA ALA A 100 -8.63 -12.03 3.19
C ALA A 100 -7.44 -12.95 2.86
N ASP A 101 -7.49 -13.67 1.72
CA ASP A 101 -6.39 -14.53 1.27
C ASP A 101 -5.14 -13.72 0.86
N LYS A 102 -5.34 -12.55 0.23
CA LYS A 102 -4.24 -11.66 -0.13
C LYS A 102 -3.60 -11.04 1.11
N VAL A 103 -4.42 -10.61 2.07
CA VAL A 103 -3.94 -10.06 3.35
C VAL A 103 -3.19 -11.14 4.13
N ALA A 104 -3.70 -12.36 4.20
CA ALA A 104 -3.05 -13.48 4.85
C ALA A 104 -1.66 -13.75 4.25
N ARG A 105 -1.56 -13.82 2.92
CA ARG A 105 -0.26 -13.97 2.22
C ARG A 105 0.69 -12.81 2.50
N GLY A 106 0.21 -11.58 2.54
CA GLY A 106 1.02 -10.40 2.84
C GLY A 106 1.57 -10.39 4.27
N LEU A 107 0.87 -11.01 5.21
CA LEU A 107 1.30 -11.17 6.60
C LEU A 107 2.09 -12.46 6.86
N GLY A 108 2.21 -13.35 5.87
CA GLY A 108 2.84 -14.67 6.05
C GLY A 108 2.05 -15.59 6.99
N VAL A 109 0.71 -15.46 7.04
CA VAL A 109 -0.17 -16.25 7.90
C VAL A 109 -1.29 -16.91 7.09
N ASP A 110 -2.06 -17.81 7.70
CA ASP A 110 -3.26 -18.36 7.09
C ASP A 110 -4.48 -17.42 7.23
N ARG A 111 -5.51 -17.66 6.43
CA ARG A 111 -6.76 -16.87 6.43
C ARG A 111 -7.48 -16.90 7.79
N ARG A 112 -7.44 -18.03 8.50
CA ARG A 112 -8.06 -18.17 9.83
C ARG A 112 -7.40 -17.27 10.85
N SER A 113 -6.08 -17.11 10.79
CA SER A 113 -5.33 -16.18 11.61
C SER A 113 -5.75 -14.72 11.37
N VAL A 114 -5.99 -14.31 10.12
CA VAL A 114 -6.52 -12.98 9.81
C VAL A 114 -7.85 -12.74 10.51
N HIS A 115 -8.78 -13.69 10.41
CA HIS A 115 -10.08 -13.59 11.10
C HIS A 115 -9.93 -13.56 12.62
N ARG A 116 -9.05 -14.40 13.20
CA ARG A 116 -8.76 -14.41 14.63
C ARG A 116 -8.19 -13.09 15.12
N TYR A 117 -7.26 -12.49 14.39
CA TYR A 117 -6.66 -11.20 14.75
C TYR A 117 -7.69 -10.08 14.82
N LEU A 118 -8.64 -10.05 13.90
CA LEU A 118 -9.72 -9.06 13.91
C LEU A 118 -10.75 -9.34 15.01
N SER A 119 -11.12 -10.62 15.22
CA SER A 119 -12.11 -11.00 16.24
C SER A 119 -11.65 -10.71 17.67
N GLN A 120 -10.35 -10.66 17.94
CA GLN A 120 -9.81 -10.20 19.23
C GLN A 120 -10.17 -8.75 19.54
N GLY A 121 -10.36 -7.91 18.51
CA GLY A 121 -10.87 -6.55 18.64
C GLY A 121 -12.39 -6.42 18.43
N GLY A 122 -13.14 -7.54 18.39
CA GLY A 122 -14.58 -7.54 18.12
C GLY A 122 -14.95 -7.24 16.65
N GLU A 123 -14.01 -7.34 15.75
CA GLU A 123 -14.16 -6.97 14.33
C GLU A 123 -14.21 -8.18 13.41
N SER A 124 -14.73 -7.97 12.21
CA SER A 124 -14.66 -8.93 11.11
C SER A 124 -13.94 -8.31 9.91
N PHE A 125 -13.46 -9.15 9.00
CA PHE A 125 -12.84 -8.66 7.76
C PHE A 125 -13.82 -7.79 6.96
N SER A 126 -15.10 -8.16 6.93
CA SER A 126 -16.15 -7.39 6.25
C SER A 126 -16.45 -6.05 6.93
N SER A 127 -16.44 -5.99 8.28
CA SER A 127 -16.64 -4.72 9.00
C SER A 127 -15.51 -3.75 8.74
N VAL A 128 -14.25 -4.20 8.83
CA VAL A 128 -13.08 -3.38 8.53
C VAL A 128 -13.05 -2.92 7.06
N MET A 129 -13.39 -3.81 6.12
CA MET A 129 -13.54 -3.44 4.71
C MET A 129 -14.58 -2.33 4.52
N ASN A 130 -15.72 -2.42 5.20
CA ASN A 130 -16.78 -1.41 5.09
C ASN A 130 -16.37 -0.08 5.73
N GLU A 131 -15.65 -0.09 6.83
CA GLU A 131 -15.09 1.14 7.42
C GLU A 131 -14.11 1.84 6.46
N VAL A 132 -13.16 1.08 5.90
CA VAL A 132 -12.20 1.64 4.94
C VAL A 132 -12.90 2.17 3.68
N ARG A 133 -13.94 1.47 3.22
CA ARG A 133 -14.80 1.96 2.13
C ARG A 133 -15.50 3.27 2.48
N ALA A 134 -16.02 3.37 3.71
CA ALA A 134 -16.69 4.58 4.19
C ALA A 134 -15.73 5.78 4.32
N GLU A 135 -14.46 5.53 4.65
CA GLU A 135 -13.43 6.57 4.65
C GLU A 135 -13.06 7.05 3.23
N LEU A 136 -13.00 6.13 2.26
CA LEU A 136 -12.50 6.40 0.91
C LEU A 136 -13.57 6.93 -0.05
N ALA A 137 -14.79 6.36 0.00
CA ALA A 137 -15.83 6.65 -0.98
C ALA A 137 -16.21 8.13 -1.07
N PRO A 138 -16.40 8.88 0.03
CA PRO A 138 -16.70 10.31 -0.03
C PRO A 138 -15.58 11.11 -0.71
N ARG A 139 -14.32 10.77 -0.45
CA ARG A 139 -13.15 11.44 -1.06
C ARG A 139 -13.06 11.19 -2.55
N LEU A 140 -13.37 9.97 -2.99
CA LEU A 140 -13.39 9.60 -4.40
C LEU A 140 -14.57 10.23 -5.13
N LEU A 141 -15.72 10.40 -4.47
CA LEU A 141 -16.90 11.05 -5.06
C LEU A 141 -16.67 12.53 -5.35
N ASN A 142 -15.81 13.20 -4.57
CA ASN A 142 -15.42 14.59 -4.84
C ASN A 142 -14.50 14.72 -6.07
N SER A 143 -13.97 13.60 -6.59
CA SER A 143 -13.30 13.60 -7.89
C SER A 143 -14.33 13.46 -9.02
N ARG A 144 -14.01 13.97 -10.22
CA ARG A 144 -14.91 13.88 -11.39
C ARG A 144 -14.91 12.49 -12.06
N ARG A 145 -14.48 11.43 -11.34
CA ARG A 145 -14.40 10.05 -11.86
C ARG A 145 -15.78 9.44 -12.07
N PRO A 146 -15.97 8.58 -13.08
CA PRO A 146 -17.19 7.80 -13.24
C PRO A 146 -17.51 6.93 -12.02
N LEU A 147 -18.79 6.73 -11.70
CA LEU A 147 -19.20 5.89 -10.57
C LEU A 147 -18.76 4.42 -10.72
N SER A 148 -18.63 3.93 -11.95
CA SER A 148 -18.08 2.59 -12.23
C SER A 148 -16.63 2.46 -11.77
N GLU A 149 -15.80 3.43 -12.09
CA GLU A 149 -14.40 3.47 -11.67
C GLU A 149 -14.27 3.59 -10.13
N ILE A 150 -15.10 4.44 -9.51
CA ILE A 150 -15.13 4.56 -8.06
C ILE A 150 -15.55 3.24 -7.39
N ALA A 151 -16.56 2.56 -7.95
CA ALA A 151 -16.99 1.26 -7.45
C ALA A 151 -15.84 0.23 -7.45
N GLU A 152 -15.09 0.16 -8.54
CA GLU A 152 -13.91 -0.72 -8.66
C GLU A 152 -12.83 -0.36 -7.63
N LEU A 153 -12.51 0.93 -7.49
CA LEU A 153 -11.51 1.42 -6.52
C LEU A 153 -11.86 1.12 -5.05
N VAL A 154 -13.14 1.03 -4.72
CA VAL A 154 -13.61 0.60 -3.38
C VAL A 154 -13.97 -0.88 -3.31
N GLY A 155 -13.62 -1.67 -4.33
CA GLY A 155 -13.71 -3.13 -4.35
C GLY A 155 -15.14 -3.66 -4.50
N PHE A 156 -15.99 -2.97 -5.27
CA PHE A 156 -17.28 -3.49 -5.73
C PHE A 156 -17.20 -3.97 -7.18
N SER A 157 -17.97 -5.00 -7.51
CA SER A 157 -18.02 -5.54 -8.87
C SER A 157 -18.76 -4.64 -9.87
N GLY A 158 -19.33 -3.52 -9.42
CA GLY A 158 -20.01 -2.56 -10.28
C GLY A 158 -20.76 -1.46 -9.51
N SER A 159 -21.14 -0.41 -10.25
CA SER A 159 -21.76 0.80 -9.71
C SER A 159 -23.10 0.56 -8.98
N ALA A 160 -23.88 -0.44 -9.39
CA ALA A 160 -25.15 -0.76 -8.74
C ALA A 160 -24.95 -1.29 -7.30
N ALA A 161 -23.97 -2.18 -7.09
CA ALA A 161 -23.65 -2.72 -5.77
C ALA A 161 -23.08 -1.61 -4.87
N PHE A 162 -22.17 -0.79 -5.42
CA PHE A 162 -21.63 0.39 -4.74
C PHE A 162 -22.72 1.37 -4.33
N SER A 163 -23.64 1.73 -5.23
CA SER A 163 -24.71 2.69 -4.96
C SER A 163 -25.67 2.21 -3.86
N ARG A 164 -26.00 0.92 -3.83
CA ARG A 164 -26.82 0.34 -2.75
C ARG A 164 -26.12 0.43 -1.40
N TRP A 165 -24.88 -0.01 -1.35
CA TRP A 165 -24.05 0.06 -0.14
C TRP A 165 -23.88 1.51 0.34
N PHE A 166 -23.54 2.43 -0.56
CA PHE A 166 -23.35 3.84 -0.24
C PHE A 166 -24.62 4.48 0.33
N LYS A 167 -25.78 4.24 -0.30
CA LYS A 167 -27.08 4.72 0.20
C LYS A 167 -27.41 4.14 1.57
N GLN A 168 -27.12 2.87 1.81
CA GLN A 168 -27.32 2.22 3.10
C GLN A 168 -26.39 2.81 4.19
N THR A 169 -25.16 3.15 3.84
CA THR A 169 -24.15 3.67 4.78
C THR A 169 -24.35 5.15 5.08
N PHE A 170 -24.69 5.98 4.08
CA PHE A 170 -24.74 7.42 4.18
C PHE A 170 -26.14 8.04 4.06
N GLY A 171 -27.19 7.24 3.87
CA GLY A 171 -28.59 7.68 3.77
C GLY A 171 -28.97 8.31 2.43
N ARG A 172 -28.00 8.56 1.53
CA ARG A 172 -28.23 9.19 0.21
C ARG A 172 -27.40 8.50 -0.88
N SER A 173 -27.86 8.65 -2.14
CA SER A 173 -27.14 8.03 -3.25
C SER A 173 -25.81 8.75 -3.54
N PRO A 174 -24.83 8.06 -4.20
CA PRO A 174 -23.58 8.68 -4.63
C PRO A 174 -23.78 9.92 -5.50
N THR A 175 -24.79 9.93 -6.36
CA THR A 175 -25.14 11.07 -7.22
C THR A 175 -25.61 12.26 -6.38
N GLN A 176 -26.57 12.04 -5.48
CA GLN A 176 -27.05 13.07 -4.54
C GLN A 176 -25.93 13.62 -3.65
N TRP A 177 -24.97 12.77 -3.25
CA TRP A 177 -23.80 13.20 -2.49
C TRP A 177 -22.93 14.15 -3.31
N ARG A 178 -22.64 13.78 -4.57
CA ARG A 178 -21.82 14.57 -5.48
C ARG A 178 -22.44 15.96 -5.75
N ASP A 179 -23.75 15.98 -6.03
CA ASP A 179 -24.47 17.22 -6.32
C ASP A 179 -24.47 18.20 -5.11
N SER A 180 -24.48 17.65 -3.88
CA SER A 180 -24.45 18.47 -2.66
C SER A 180 -23.03 18.92 -2.26
N SER A 181 -21.98 18.32 -2.82
CA SER A 181 -20.58 18.57 -2.47
C SER A 181 -19.86 19.50 -3.46
N LEU A 182 -20.46 19.75 -4.63
CA LEU A 182 -19.97 20.74 -5.59
C LEU A 182 -20.62 22.09 -5.24
N PRO A 183 -19.84 23.13 -4.85
CA PRO A 183 -20.39 24.48 -4.79
C PRO A 183 -20.87 24.84 -6.19
N GLY A 184 -22.13 25.24 -6.29
CA GLY A 184 -22.76 25.59 -7.55
C GLY A 184 -21.96 26.67 -8.26
N ASP A 185 -21.54 26.33 -9.47
CA ASP A 185 -21.07 27.32 -10.45
C ASP A 185 -22.29 28.13 -10.88
N ARG A 186 -22.47 29.30 -10.28
CA ARG A 186 -23.38 30.37 -10.73
C ARG A 186 -22.57 31.59 -11.07
#